data_292523fd970eb7bf95b2316a6976bb6e
#
_entry.id   292523fd970eb7bf95b2316a6976bb6e
#
_cell.length_a   1.000
_cell.length_b   1.000
_cell.length_c   1.000
_cell.angle_alpha   90.00
_cell.angle_beta   90.00
_cell.angle_gamma   90.00
#
_symmetry.space_group_name_H-M   'P 1'
#
loop_
_entity.id
_entity.type
_entity.pdbx_description
1 polymer ?
#
loop_
_entity_poly.entity_id
_entity_poly.type
_entity_poly.pdbx_seq_one_letter_code
_entity_poly.pdbx_strand_id
1 'polypeptide(L)'
;MQFLLLPSLLSFVNAQEQQFAKIGDLKLDNGEVIRDCAVGYRVFGQMDANQSNVVVFPTFLGGRSADLADRIGPGKLVDSTRYYVIAIDSLADGVLSSPSNSKTQAGALFPKISIRDMVNAEHAMLNDALHLRHVHAIMGFSMGGMQAFEWAVSYPEFMDSIISIVGSPQLTSWDMLLWRTELLAAESDPE
;
A
#
# COMPACT_ATOMS: atom_id res chain seq x y z
N MET A 1 45.38 -22.49 -15.81
CA MET A 1 44.73 -21.49 -14.95
C MET A 1 43.24 -21.57 -15.24
N GLN A 2 42.54 -22.32 -14.40
CA GLN A 2 41.13 -22.70 -14.62
C GLN A 2 40.27 -21.75 -13.83
N PHE A 3 39.55 -20.87 -14.52
CA PHE A 3 38.58 -19.98 -13.90
C PHE A 3 37.32 -20.76 -13.49
N LEU A 4 37.13 -20.98 -12.22
CA LEU A 4 35.86 -21.44 -11.65
C LEU A 4 34.86 -20.27 -11.71
N LEU A 5 33.91 -20.36 -12.64
CA LEU A 5 32.68 -19.57 -12.60
C LEU A 5 31.81 -20.10 -11.45
N LEU A 6 31.75 -19.33 -10.34
CA LEU A 6 30.73 -19.54 -9.32
C LEU A 6 29.37 -19.17 -9.92
N PRO A 7 28.37 -20.07 -9.90
CA PRO A 7 27.01 -19.66 -10.25
C PRO A 7 26.49 -18.70 -9.19
N SER A 8 26.12 -17.48 -9.61
CA SER A 8 25.35 -16.56 -8.78
C SER A 8 24.03 -17.26 -8.42
N LEU A 9 23.88 -17.64 -7.16
CA LEU A 9 22.60 -18.02 -6.59
C LEU A 9 21.69 -16.80 -6.64
N LEU A 10 20.94 -16.67 -7.72
CA LEU A 10 19.74 -15.86 -7.77
C LEU A 10 18.78 -16.46 -6.73
N SER A 11 18.73 -15.86 -5.56
CA SER A 11 17.69 -16.14 -4.57
C SER A 11 16.36 -15.78 -5.24
N PHE A 12 15.62 -16.78 -5.71
CA PHE A 12 14.22 -16.62 -6.06
C PHE A 12 13.50 -16.32 -4.74
N VAL A 13 13.35 -15.04 -4.41
CA VAL A 13 12.40 -14.61 -3.39
C VAL A 13 11.05 -15.10 -3.88
N ASN A 14 10.38 -15.89 -3.07
CA ASN A 14 9.05 -16.39 -3.39
C ASN A 14 8.15 -15.15 -3.48
N ALA A 15 7.83 -14.71 -4.70
CA ALA A 15 7.29 -13.39 -5.02
C ALA A 15 5.92 -13.08 -4.35
N GLN A 16 5.39 -14.00 -3.54
CA GLN A 16 4.12 -13.88 -2.82
C GLN A 16 4.27 -13.85 -1.30
N GLU A 17 5.50 -13.87 -0.78
CA GLU A 17 5.70 -13.79 0.67
C GLU A 17 5.46 -12.37 1.18
N GLN A 18 4.87 -12.29 2.38
CA GLN A 18 4.69 -11.02 3.09
C GLN A 18 6.04 -10.41 3.42
N GLN A 19 6.24 -9.19 2.99
CA GLN A 19 7.42 -8.38 3.27
C GLN A 19 7.05 -7.16 4.09
N PHE A 20 8.03 -6.56 4.76
CA PHE A 20 7.83 -5.40 5.60
C PHE A 20 8.95 -4.37 5.37
N ALA A 21 8.57 -3.14 5.11
CA ALA A 21 9.49 -2.01 5.05
C ALA A 21 9.35 -1.16 6.31
N LYS A 22 10.44 -0.99 7.05
CA LYS A 22 10.50 -0.09 8.20
C LYS A 22 10.77 1.32 7.68
N ILE A 23 9.91 2.26 8.02
CA ILE A 23 10.04 3.66 7.60
C ILE A 23 10.33 4.60 8.78
N GLY A 24 10.45 4.06 10.01
CA GLY A 24 10.70 4.84 11.22
C GLY A 24 9.46 5.58 11.73
N ASP A 25 9.64 6.67 12.42
CA ASP A 25 8.54 7.48 12.93
C ASP A 25 7.86 8.25 11.79
N LEU A 26 6.58 8.04 11.60
CA LEU A 26 5.77 8.72 10.59
C LEU A 26 5.00 9.88 11.24
N LYS A 27 5.33 11.10 10.84
CA LYS A 27 4.56 12.29 11.23
C LYS A 27 3.31 12.40 10.37
N LEU A 28 2.15 12.54 11.00
CA LEU A 28 0.84 12.65 10.37
C LEU A 28 0.45 14.11 10.12
N ASP A 29 -0.51 14.31 9.22
CA ASP A 29 -1.04 15.64 8.87
C ASP A 29 -1.63 16.38 10.08
N ASN A 30 -2.23 15.64 11.03
CA ASN A 30 -2.79 16.20 12.26
C ASN A 30 -1.73 16.53 13.33
N GLY A 31 -0.44 16.28 13.04
CA GLY A 31 0.69 16.51 13.94
C GLY A 31 1.01 15.38 14.89
N GLU A 32 0.19 14.33 14.95
CA GLU A 32 0.51 13.10 15.69
C GLU A 32 1.62 12.30 15.00
N VAL A 33 2.10 11.24 15.64
CA VAL A 33 3.19 10.42 15.11
C VAL A 33 2.88 8.95 15.31
N ILE A 34 2.99 8.15 14.24
CA ILE A 34 3.05 6.69 14.36
C ILE A 34 4.51 6.34 14.63
N ARG A 35 4.77 5.73 15.78
CA ARG A 35 6.12 5.29 16.20
C ARG A 35 6.50 3.99 15.53
N ASP A 36 7.78 3.88 15.15
CA ASP A 36 8.34 2.66 14.53
C ASP A 36 7.46 2.15 13.38
N CYS A 37 6.95 3.06 12.56
CA CYS A 37 6.05 2.73 11.46
C CYS A 37 6.70 1.77 10.48
N ALA A 38 5.95 0.77 10.08
CA ALA A 38 6.34 -0.16 9.05
C ALA A 38 5.13 -0.51 8.18
N VAL A 39 5.39 -0.70 6.89
CA VAL A 39 4.38 -0.98 5.86
C VAL A 39 4.58 -2.39 5.35
N GLY A 40 3.50 -3.17 5.32
CA GLY A 40 3.51 -4.51 4.74
C GLY A 40 3.31 -4.46 3.23
N TYR A 41 3.92 -5.39 2.50
CA TYR A 41 3.72 -5.49 1.06
C TYR A 41 4.03 -6.88 0.53
N ARG A 42 3.58 -7.16 -0.69
CA ARG A 42 3.93 -8.33 -1.50
C ARG A 42 4.35 -7.89 -2.87
N VAL A 43 5.20 -8.67 -3.51
CA VAL A 43 5.63 -8.39 -4.89
C VAL A 43 5.24 -9.52 -5.83
N PHE A 44 4.93 -9.17 -7.09
CA PHE A 44 4.57 -10.11 -8.14
C PHE A 44 5.26 -9.70 -9.45
N GLY A 45 5.64 -10.67 -10.24
CA GLY A 45 6.33 -10.42 -11.50
C GLY A 45 7.82 -10.12 -11.34
N GLN A 46 8.40 -9.53 -12.36
CA GLN A 46 9.83 -9.21 -12.40
C GLN A 46 10.02 -7.74 -12.79
N MET A 47 10.79 -7.03 -11.99
CA MET A 47 11.14 -5.63 -12.26
C MET A 47 12.17 -5.58 -13.39
N ASP A 48 11.96 -4.69 -14.35
CA ASP A 48 12.92 -4.45 -15.42
C ASP A 48 14.16 -3.67 -14.93
N ALA A 49 15.20 -3.66 -15.74
CA ALA A 49 16.48 -3.03 -15.38
C ALA A 49 16.36 -1.50 -15.19
N ASN A 50 15.36 -0.87 -15.79
CA ASN A 50 15.12 0.56 -15.71
C ASN A 50 14.07 0.94 -14.67
N GLN A 51 13.47 -0.05 -13.98
CA GLN A 51 12.36 0.11 -13.03
C GLN A 51 11.11 0.76 -13.67
N SER A 52 10.96 0.63 -15.00
CA SER A 52 9.92 1.32 -15.77
C SER A 52 8.57 0.57 -15.79
N ASN A 53 8.51 -0.66 -15.29
CA ASN A 53 7.32 -1.51 -15.30
C ASN A 53 6.69 -1.69 -13.91
N VAL A 54 6.99 -0.82 -12.95
CA VAL A 54 6.48 -0.94 -11.59
C VAL A 54 5.04 -0.44 -11.50
N VAL A 55 4.14 -1.28 -10.98
CA VAL A 55 2.76 -0.91 -10.64
C VAL A 55 2.56 -1.04 -9.14
N VAL A 56 2.09 0.02 -8.50
CA VAL A 56 1.77 0.03 -7.07
C VAL A 56 0.28 -0.21 -6.90
N PHE A 57 -0.07 -1.09 -5.98
CA PHE A 57 -1.45 -1.52 -5.77
C PHE A 57 -1.78 -1.54 -4.27
N PRO A 58 -2.14 -0.38 -3.66
CA PRO A 58 -2.60 -0.32 -2.28
C PRO A 58 -3.94 -1.02 -2.08
N THR A 59 -4.14 -1.56 -0.88
CA THR A 59 -5.33 -2.33 -0.52
C THR A 59 -6.58 -1.44 -0.33
N PHE A 60 -7.73 -2.08 -0.37
CA PHE A 60 -9.02 -1.52 0.01
C PHE A 60 -9.23 -1.65 1.54
N LEU A 61 -10.25 -1.00 2.08
CA LEU A 61 -10.56 -1.03 3.52
C LEU A 61 -10.75 -2.45 4.02
N GLY A 62 -9.97 -2.83 5.04
CA GLY A 62 -9.95 -4.17 5.62
C GLY A 62 -9.28 -5.24 4.76
N GLY A 63 -8.77 -4.88 3.58
CA GLY A 63 -8.06 -5.78 2.69
C GLY A 63 -6.58 -5.93 3.04
N ARG A 64 -5.99 -7.04 2.65
CA ARG A 64 -4.56 -7.32 2.76
C ARG A 64 -3.94 -7.48 1.38
N SER A 65 -2.65 -7.25 1.26
CA SER A 65 -1.92 -7.46 0.01
C SER A 65 -2.09 -8.88 -0.56
N ALA A 66 -2.33 -9.88 0.28
CA ALA A 66 -2.68 -11.24 -0.12
C ALA A 66 -4.02 -11.32 -0.88
N ASP A 67 -5.00 -10.47 -0.54
CA ASP A 67 -6.33 -10.48 -1.17
C ASP A 67 -6.30 -9.92 -2.60
N LEU A 68 -5.23 -9.20 -2.95
CA LEU A 68 -4.99 -8.72 -4.31
C LEU A 68 -4.39 -9.79 -5.24
N ALA A 69 -3.88 -10.90 -4.71
CA ALA A 69 -3.22 -11.95 -5.49
C ALA A 69 -4.11 -12.54 -6.59
N ASP A 70 -5.43 -12.60 -6.35
CA ASP A 70 -6.38 -13.06 -7.36
C ASP A 70 -6.56 -12.10 -8.54
N ARG A 71 -6.10 -10.87 -8.42
CA ARG A 71 -6.15 -9.82 -9.46
C ARG A 71 -4.83 -9.66 -10.20
N ILE A 72 -3.76 -10.31 -9.73
CA ILE A 72 -2.40 -10.15 -10.24
C ILE A 72 -1.92 -11.50 -10.79
N GLY A 73 -1.45 -11.52 -12.03
CA GLY A 73 -0.95 -12.74 -12.67
C GLY A 73 -1.14 -12.72 -14.19
N PRO A 74 -0.67 -13.76 -14.88
CA PRO A 74 -0.83 -13.86 -16.32
C PRO A 74 -2.29 -13.76 -16.76
N GLY A 75 -2.61 -12.78 -17.62
CA GLY A 75 -3.95 -12.56 -18.13
C GLY A 75 -4.99 -12.04 -17.11
N LYS A 76 -4.54 -11.67 -15.91
CA LYS A 76 -5.39 -11.05 -14.88
C LYS A 76 -5.45 -9.52 -15.05
N LEU A 77 -6.12 -8.83 -14.12
CA LEU A 77 -6.27 -7.38 -14.14
C LEU A 77 -4.92 -6.68 -14.27
N VAL A 78 -3.92 -7.12 -13.52
CA VAL A 78 -2.53 -6.69 -13.70
C VAL A 78 -1.71 -7.90 -14.10
N ASP A 79 -1.22 -7.87 -15.34
CA ASP A 79 -0.43 -8.98 -15.88
C ASP A 79 1.01 -8.94 -15.35
N SER A 80 1.30 -9.84 -14.39
CA SER A 80 2.63 -9.96 -13.78
C SER A 80 3.72 -10.51 -14.72
N THR A 81 3.37 -10.90 -15.94
CA THR A 81 4.38 -11.21 -16.98
C THR A 81 4.97 -9.95 -17.61
N ARG A 82 4.27 -8.82 -17.48
CA ARG A 82 4.65 -7.53 -18.03
C ARG A 82 5.04 -6.52 -16.95
N TYR A 83 4.39 -6.58 -15.80
CA TYR A 83 4.54 -5.61 -14.73
C TYR A 83 5.13 -6.23 -13.47
N TYR A 84 5.95 -5.46 -12.79
CA TYR A 84 6.35 -5.73 -11.42
C TYR A 84 5.37 -5.03 -10.50
N VAL A 85 4.54 -5.81 -9.79
CA VAL A 85 3.46 -5.27 -8.98
C VAL A 85 3.86 -5.29 -7.51
N ILE A 86 3.74 -4.15 -6.85
CA ILE A 86 3.92 -3.99 -5.41
C ILE A 86 2.53 -3.80 -4.81
N ALA A 87 1.97 -4.88 -4.25
CA ALA A 87 0.72 -4.85 -3.51
C ALA A 87 1.01 -4.41 -2.06
N ILE A 88 0.45 -3.27 -1.62
CA ILE A 88 0.77 -2.65 -0.34
C ILE A 88 -0.40 -2.84 0.63
N ASP A 89 -0.08 -3.26 1.87
CA ASP A 89 -1.03 -3.27 2.98
C ASP A 89 -1.16 -1.83 3.51
N SER A 90 -2.31 -1.22 3.34
CA SER A 90 -2.59 0.14 3.80
C SER A 90 -2.46 0.25 5.32
N LEU A 91 -2.06 1.41 5.84
CA LEU A 91 -1.96 1.65 7.27
C LEU A 91 -3.29 1.36 7.98
N ALA A 92 -3.23 0.86 9.19
CA ALA A 92 -4.36 0.50 10.06
C ALA A 92 -5.21 -0.69 9.62
N ASP A 93 -4.90 -1.36 8.51
CA ASP A 93 -5.61 -2.57 8.03
C ASP A 93 -5.22 -3.87 8.76
N GLY A 94 -4.56 -3.77 9.92
CA GLY A 94 -4.30 -4.93 10.80
C GLY A 94 -3.10 -5.79 10.38
N VAL A 95 -2.26 -5.34 9.44
CA VAL A 95 -1.07 -6.12 9.05
C VAL A 95 0.14 -5.79 9.90
N LEU A 96 0.51 -4.52 10.08
CA LEU A 96 1.64 -4.17 10.95
C LEU A 96 1.38 -2.88 11.75
N SER A 97 1.52 -1.69 11.15
CA SER A 97 1.23 -0.43 11.84
C SER A 97 -0.27 -0.18 11.89
N SER A 98 -0.91 -0.75 12.89
CA SER A 98 -2.36 -0.67 13.10
C SER A 98 -2.72 -0.66 14.59
N PRO A 99 -3.96 -0.26 14.96
CA PRO A 99 -4.43 -0.32 16.33
C PRO A 99 -4.28 -1.70 16.99
N SER A 100 -4.46 -2.76 16.22
CA SER A 100 -4.38 -4.15 16.72
C SER A 100 -2.94 -4.67 16.88
N ASN A 101 -1.97 -4.08 16.20
CA ASN A 101 -0.60 -4.61 16.10
C ASN A 101 0.46 -3.68 16.72
N SER A 102 0.13 -2.42 16.97
CA SER A 102 1.07 -1.48 17.59
C SER A 102 1.42 -1.91 19.01
N LYS A 103 2.70 -1.95 19.34
CA LYS A 103 3.18 -2.28 20.68
C LYS A 103 3.05 -1.14 21.67
N THR A 104 3.12 0.09 21.19
CA THR A 104 3.18 1.32 22.00
C THR A 104 1.95 2.19 21.87
N GLN A 105 1.18 2.02 20.80
CA GLN A 105 0.01 2.84 20.44
C GLN A 105 -1.17 1.93 20.09
N ALA A 106 -1.46 0.92 20.90
CA ALA A 106 -2.53 -0.05 20.62
C ALA A 106 -3.94 0.51 20.87
N GLY A 107 -4.93 -0.01 20.17
CA GLY A 107 -6.33 0.34 20.35
C GLY A 107 -6.60 1.84 20.19
N ALA A 108 -7.27 2.44 21.16
CA ALA A 108 -7.62 3.86 21.15
C ALA A 108 -6.42 4.83 21.23
N LEU A 109 -5.22 4.33 21.55
CA LEU A 109 -4.00 5.14 21.54
C LEU A 109 -3.37 5.24 20.15
N PHE A 110 -3.88 4.48 19.17
CA PHE A 110 -3.39 4.60 17.79
C PHE A 110 -3.84 5.94 17.20
N PRO A 111 -2.93 6.70 16.55
CA PRO A 111 -3.29 8.00 15.99
C PRO A 111 -4.38 7.88 14.93
N LYS A 112 -5.18 8.94 14.79
CA LYS A 112 -6.12 9.04 13.68
C LYS A 112 -5.37 9.34 12.39
N ILE A 113 -5.60 8.53 11.38
CA ILE A 113 -4.94 8.65 10.08
C ILE A 113 -5.92 9.08 8.98
N SER A 114 -5.39 9.74 7.97
CA SER A 114 -6.06 10.12 6.74
C SER A 114 -5.56 9.31 5.55
N ILE A 115 -6.23 9.42 4.40
CA ILE A 115 -5.75 8.85 3.13
C ILE A 115 -4.36 9.42 2.77
N ARG A 116 -4.12 10.72 3.05
CA ARG A 116 -2.82 11.35 2.83
C ARG A 116 -1.72 10.73 3.70
N ASP A 117 -2.02 10.41 4.94
CA ASP A 117 -1.05 9.74 5.81
C ASP A 117 -0.69 8.33 5.29
N MET A 118 -1.67 7.60 4.74
CA MET A 118 -1.41 6.31 4.07
C MET A 118 -0.46 6.49 2.89
N VAL A 119 -0.75 7.45 2.02
CA VAL A 119 0.08 7.76 0.83
C VAL A 119 1.48 8.24 1.24
N ASN A 120 1.61 9.05 2.29
CA ASN A 120 2.92 9.46 2.80
C ASN A 120 3.75 8.27 3.31
N ALA A 121 3.11 7.30 3.98
CA ALA A 121 3.77 6.06 4.41
C ALA A 121 4.22 5.21 3.22
N GLU A 122 3.36 5.06 2.21
CA GLU A 122 3.67 4.33 0.99
C GLU A 122 4.80 5.00 0.21
N HIS A 123 4.78 6.34 0.10
CA HIS A 123 5.85 7.09 -0.54
C HIS A 123 7.18 6.90 0.19
N ALA A 124 7.20 7.01 1.52
CA ALA A 124 8.41 6.76 2.30
C ALA A 124 8.92 5.31 2.11
N MET A 125 8.00 4.33 2.06
CA MET A 125 8.35 2.95 1.76
C MET A 125 8.99 2.81 0.38
N LEU A 126 8.34 3.31 -0.66
CA LEU A 126 8.81 3.17 -2.04
C LEU A 126 10.12 3.93 -2.27
N ASN A 127 10.18 5.18 -1.83
CA ASN A 127 11.28 6.08 -2.07
C ASN A 127 12.51 5.79 -1.21
N ASP A 128 12.31 5.59 0.10
CA ASP A 128 13.42 5.52 1.06
C ASP A 128 13.85 4.07 1.33
N ALA A 129 12.90 3.14 1.46
CA ALA A 129 13.21 1.75 1.76
C ALA A 129 13.44 0.89 0.51
N LEU A 130 12.66 1.08 -0.56
CA LEU A 130 12.77 0.32 -1.81
C LEU A 130 13.57 1.05 -2.89
N HIS A 131 13.97 2.29 -2.67
CA HIS A 131 14.78 3.12 -3.59
C HIS A 131 14.16 3.31 -4.98
N LEU A 132 12.83 3.30 -5.06
CA LEU A 132 12.07 3.63 -6.26
C LEU A 132 11.84 5.15 -6.29
N ARG A 133 12.12 5.77 -7.43
CA ARG A 133 11.97 7.23 -7.63
C ARG A 133 10.81 7.58 -8.53
N HIS A 134 10.31 6.60 -9.25
CA HIS A 134 9.20 6.73 -10.17
C HIS A 134 8.57 5.35 -10.39
N VAL A 135 7.26 5.32 -10.69
CA VAL A 135 6.55 4.09 -11.01
C VAL A 135 5.66 4.29 -12.25
N HIS A 136 5.39 3.22 -12.96
CA HIS A 136 4.55 3.25 -14.15
C HIS A 136 3.09 3.63 -13.83
N ALA A 137 2.53 3.03 -12.78
CA ALA A 137 1.17 3.35 -12.39
C ALA A 137 0.91 3.09 -10.90
N ILE A 138 -0.04 3.84 -10.35
CA ILE A 138 -0.66 3.55 -9.06
C ILE A 138 -2.12 3.22 -9.31
N MET A 139 -2.57 2.04 -8.87
CA MET A 139 -3.94 1.60 -9.06
C MET A 139 -4.55 1.08 -7.77
N GLY A 140 -5.86 1.19 -7.62
CA GLY A 140 -6.51 0.65 -6.45
C GLY A 140 -8.03 0.56 -6.56
N PHE A 141 -8.60 -0.29 -5.72
CA PHE A 141 -10.03 -0.41 -5.54
C PHE A 141 -10.48 0.38 -4.30
N SER A 142 -11.67 1.00 -4.36
CA SER A 142 -12.31 1.65 -3.22
C SER A 142 -11.34 2.58 -2.49
N MET A 143 -10.98 2.32 -1.24
CA MET A 143 -9.98 3.08 -0.48
C MET A 143 -8.61 3.12 -1.19
N GLY A 144 -8.16 2.03 -1.84
CA GLY A 144 -6.97 2.04 -2.69
C GLY A 144 -7.10 2.97 -3.89
N GLY A 145 -8.32 3.11 -4.45
CA GLY A 145 -8.62 4.09 -5.49
C GLY A 145 -8.63 5.53 -4.98
N MET A 146 -9.04 5.76 -3.73
CA MET A 146 -8.91 7.08 -3.07
C MET A 146 -7.43 7.43 -2.87
N GLN A 147 -6.61 6.46 -2.46
CA GLN A 147 -5.16 6.62 -2.35
C GLN A 147 -4.53 6.97 -3.70
N ALA A 148 -4.96 6.35 -4.81
CA ALA A 148 -4.45 6.69 -6.14
C ALA A 148 -4.72 8.16 -6.50
N PHE A 149 -5.88 8.73 -6.15
CA PHE A 149 -6.14 10.17 -6.33
C PHE A 149 -5.22 11.02 -5.45
N GLU A 150 -5.03 10.64 -4.19
CA GLU A 150 -4.13 11.38 -3.28
C GLU A 150 -2.68 11.34 -3.77
N TRP A 151 -2.22 10.21 -4.33
CA TRP A 151 -0.92 10.10 -4.96
C TRP A 151 -0.74 11.11 -6.09
N ALA A 152 -1.74 11.25 -6.98
CA ALA A 152 -1.69 12.20 -8.08
C ALA A 152 -1.62 13.67 -7.63
N VAL A 153 -2.16 13.97 -6.45
CA VAL A 153 -2.15 15.32 -5.87
C VAL A 153 -0.87 15.60 -5.09
N SER A 154 -0.45 14.64 -4.24
CA SER A 154 0.68 14.84 -3.33
C SER A 154 2.04 14.60 -4.00
N TYR A 155 2.11 13.68 -4.97
CA TYR A 155 3.36 13.26 -5.61
C TYR A 155 3.21 13.11 -7.14
N PRO A 156 2.75 14.15 -7.88
CA PRO A 156 2.38 14.04 -9.29
C PRO A 156 3.51 13.57 -10.20
N GLU A 157 4.77 13.83 -9.82
CA GLU A 157 5.94 13.43 -10.62
C GLU A 157 6.41 11.98 -10.31
N PHE A 158 5.77 11.30 -9.37
CA PHE A 158 6.21 9.97 -8.93
C PHE A 158 5.66 8.84 -9.81
N MET A 159 4.64 9.11 -10.65
CA MET A 159 4.03 8.10 -11.51
C MET A 159 3.64 8.65 -12.89
N ASP A 160 3.56 7.75 -13.89
CA ASP A 160 3.04 8.11 -15.22
C ASP A 160 1.50 8.23 -15.20
N SER A 161 0.81 7.41 -14.40
CA SER A 161 -0.64 7.34 -14.40
C SER A 161 -1.24 6.81 -13.10
N ILE A 162 -2.53 7.09 -12.89
CA ILE A 162 -3.33 6.48 -11.84
C ILE A 162 -4.51 5.72 -12.44
N ILE A 163 -4.93 4.64 -11.77
CA ILE A 163 -6.11 3.86 -12.12
C ILE A 163 -6.96 3.69 -10.85
N SER A 164 -7.99 4.50 -10.71
CA SER A 164 -8.94 4.39 -9.60
C SER A 164 -10.17 3.59 -10.02
N ILE A 165 -10.42 2.49 -9.33
CA ILE A 165 -11.58 1.62 -9.57
C ILE A 165 -12.52 1.75 -8.37
N VAL A 166 -13.72 2.27 -8.60
CA VAL A 166 -14.74 2.58 -7.58
C VAL A 166 -14.21 3.40 -6.39
N GLY A 167 -13.14 4.18 -6.62
CA GLY A 167 -12.63 5.17 -5.69
C GLY A 167 -13.21 6.54 -6.00
N SER A 168 -13.22 7.42 -5.00
CA SER A 168 -13.69 8.80 -5.14
C SER A 168 -12.62 9.78 -4.65
N PRO A 169 -12.34 10.88 -5.37
CA PRO A 169 -11.40 11.90 -4.90
C PRO A 169 -11.96 12.70 -3.70
N GLN A 170 -13.28 12.65 -3.51
CA GLN A 170 -13.97 13.29 -2.41
C GLN A 170 -15.25 12.53 -2.08
N LEU A 171 -15.51 12.30 -0.79
CA LEU A 171 -16.75 11.66 -0.35
C LEU A 171 -17.95 12.52 -0.73
N THR A 172 -18.96 11.88 -1.34
CA THR A 172 -20.24 12.52 -1.64
C THR A 172 -21.14 12.55 -0.40
N SER A 173 -22.24 13.31 -0.45
CA SER A 173 -23.23 13.29 0.63
C SER A 173 -23.83 11.89 0.85
N TRP A 174 -23.91 11.07 -0.20
CA TRP A 174 -24.35 9.67 -0.12
C TRP A 174 -23.36 8.81 0.64
N ASP A 175 -22.07 8.90 0.31
CA ASP A 175 -21.01 8.20 1.01
C ASP A 175 -20.99 8.56 2.49
N MET A 176 -21.10 9.86 2.78
CA MET A 176 -21.14 10.35 4.16
C MET A 176 -22.35 9.80 4.94
N LEU A 177 -23.52 9.69 4.30
CA LEU A 177 -24.70 9.10 4.92
C LEU A 177 -24.48 7.62 5.23
N LEU A 178 -23.94 6.86 4.26
CA LEU A 178 -23.65 5.45 4.41
C LEU A 178 -22.69 5.19 5.58
N TRP A 179 -21.52 5.80 5.55
CA TRP A 179 -20.50 5.63 6.60
C TRP A 179 -20.98 6.09 7.97
N ARG A 180 -21.77 7.20 8.03
CA ARG A 180 -22.35 7.65 9.30
C ARG A 180 -23.38 6.68 9.85
N THR A 181 -24.15 6.04 9.00
CA THR A 181 -25.14 5.04 9.40
C THR A 181 -24.47 3.79 9.94
N GLU A 182 -23.40 3.32 9.28
CA GLU A 182 -22.60 2.17 9.76
C GLU A 182 -21.94 2.47 11.12
N LEU A 183 -21.37 3.65 11.29
CA LEU A 183 -20.77 4.07 12.56
C LEU A 183 -21.83 4.11 13.68
N LEU A 184 -22.99 4.72 13.41
CA LEU A 184 -24.09 4.76 14.39
C LEU A 184 -24.61 3.36 14.76
N ALA A 185 -24.65 2.45 13.79
CA ALA A 185 -25.02 1.06 14.06
C ALA A 185 -24.00 0.38 14.99
N ALA A 186 -22.70 0.56 14.71
CA ALA A 186 -21.63 0.02 15.56
C ALA A 186 -21.62 0.64 16.97
N GLU A 187 -21.82 1.98 17.07
CA GLU A 187 -21.89 2.68 18.37
C GLU A 187 -23.12 2.32 19.21
N SER A 188 -24.19 1.82 18.58
CA SER A 188 -25.41 1.39 19.27
C SER A 188 -25.43 -0.08 19.67
N ASP A 189 -24.42 -0.83 19.26
CA ASP A 189 -24.27 -2.23 19.67
C ASP A 189 -23.82 -2.29 21.14
N PRO A 190 -24.55 -3.01 22.01
CA PRO A 190 -24.24 -3.07 23.44
C PRO A 190 -23.11 -4.07 23.78
N GLU A 191 -22.54 -4.81 22.83
CA GLU A 191 -21.48 -5.82 23.06
C GLU A 191 -20.05 -5.26 22.86
#